data_af6682f8c86398033ffed5de31f5e1d1
#
_entry.id   af6682f8c86398033ffed5de31f5e1d1
#
_cell.length_a   1.000
_cell.length_b   1.000
_cell.length_c   1.000
_cell.angle_alpha   90.00
_cell.angle_beta   90.00
_cell.angle_gamma   90.00
#
_symmetry.space_group_name_H-M   'P 1'
#
loop_
_entity.id
_entity.type
_entity.pdbx_description
1 polymer ?
#
loop_
_entity_poly.entity_id
_entity_poly.type
_entity_poly.pdbx_seq_one_letter_code
_entity_poly.pdbx_strand_id
1 'polypeptide(L)'
;MGQRELGEESQRKIAIEMFLDTWDKAADIGVSAEVLAEVLIYLAVTDLVDDRGEEWTADIVGDLPDRILGGEFTLEGGEAD
;
A
#
# COMPACT_ATOMS: atom_id res chain seq x y z
N MET A 1 4.97 0.71 -29.65
CA MET A 1 4.72 0.88 -29.18
C MET A 1 4.40 0.94 -28.56
N GLY A 2 4.40 1.09 -28.59
CA GLY A 2 3.89 0.89 -27.75
C GLY A 2 3.63 1.23 -26.51
N GLN A 3 4.25 1.37 -25.86
CA GLN A 3 4.10 1.60 -24.63
C GLN A 3 3.74 2.90 -24.34
N ARG A 4 2.68 3.10 -23.72
CA ARG A 4 2.24 4.32 -23.40
C ARG A 4 2.57 4.56 -22.02
N GLU A 5 3.09 5.63 -21.68
CA GLU A 5 3.34 5.97 -20.35
C GLU A 5 2.15 6.55 -19.73
N LEU A 6 1.69 5.97 -18.64
CA LEU A 6 0.57 6.50 -17.89
C LEU A 6 1.06 7.57 -16.93
N GLY A 7 0.28 8.58 -16.73
CA GLY A 7 0.57 9.58 -15.73
C GLY A 7 0.54 8.96 -14.34
N GLU A 8 1.17 9.62 -13.40
CA GLU A 8 1.27 9.08 -12.05
C GLU A 8 -0.08 8.91 -11.40
N GLU A 9 -0.98 9.84 -11.64
CA GLU A 9 -2.30 9.77 -11.08
C GLU A 9 -3.07 8.57 -11.62
N SER A 10 -2.94 8.29 -12.93
CA SER A 10 -3.60 7.14 -13.53
C SER A 10 -3.00 5.85 -13.00
N GLN A 11 -1.70 5.83 -12.80
CA GLN A 11 -1.04 4.65 -12.26
C GLN A 11 -1.54 4.34 -10.86
N ARG A 12 -1.71 5.37 -10.03
CA ARG A 12 -2.19 5.17 -8.68
C ARG A 12 -3.59 4.62 -8.66
N LYS A 13 -4.44 5.16 -9.53
CA LYS A 13 -5.81 4.73 -9.58
C LYS A 13 -5.90 3.27 -9.98
N ILE A 14 -5.14 2.88 -11.00
CA ILE A 14 -5.13 1.50 -11.45
C ILE A 14 -4.61 0.58 -10.36
N ALA A 15 -3.54 1.00 -9.69
CA ALA A 15 -2.95 0.19 -8.63
C ALA A 15 -3.95 -0.03 -7.50
N ILE A 16 -4.65 1.02 -7.12
CA ILE A 16 -5.65 0.91 -6.07
C ILE A 16 -6.74 -0.09 -6.48
N GLU A 17 -7.21 0.00 -7.70
CA GLU A 17 -8.25 -0.89 -8.17
C GLU A 17 -7.78 -2.33 -8.16
N MET A 18 -6.54 -2.57 -8.55
CA MET A 18 -6.00 -3.91 -8.57
C MET A 18 -5.90 -4.48 -7.17
N PHE A 19 -5.47 -3.68 -6.21
CA PHE A 19 -5.33 -4.17 -4.85
C PHE A 19 -6.69 -4.36 -4.18
N LEU A 20 -7.65 -3.51 -4.50
CA LEU A 20 -8.99 -3.70 -3.94
C LEU A 20 -9.61 -4.99 -4.47
N ASP A 21 -9.37 -5.30 -5.73
CA ASP A 21 -9.86 -6.54 -6.30
C ASP A 21 -9.22 -7.73 -5.61
N THR A 22 -7.92 -7.64 -5.36
CA THR A 22 -7.18 -8.69 -4.68
C THR A 22 -7.71 -8.86 -3.26
N TRP A 23 -8.04 -7.76 -2.61
CA TRP A 23 -8.54 -7.78 -1.26
C TRP A 23 -9.87 -8.54 -1.20
N ASP A 24 -10.75 -8.26 -2.14
CA ASP A 24 -12.03 -8.95 -2.21
C ASP A 24 -11.85 -10.44 -2.46
N LYS A 25 -10.95 -10.79 -3.36
CA LYS A 25 -10.71 -12.18 -3.67
C LYS A 25 -10.11 -12.92 -2.49
N ALA A 26 -9.24 -12.26 -1.76
CA ALA A 26 -8.61 -12.87 -0.60
C ALA A 26 -9.66 -13.18 0.45
N ALA A 27 -10.59 -12.26 0.65
CA ALA A 27 -11.66 -12.47 1.62
C ALA A 27 -12.50 -13.67 1.22
N ASP A 28 -12.78 -13.82 -0.06
CA ASP A 28 -13.61 -14.93 -0.54
C ASP A 28 -12.97 -16.28 -0.28
N ILE A 29 -11.67 -16.37 -0.27
CA ILE A 29 -11.01 -17.65 -0.07
C ILE A 29 -10.49 -17.83 1.35
N GLY A 30 -10.83 -16.92 2.23
CA GLY A 30 -10.52 -17.12 3.64
C GLY A 30 -9.25 -16.49 4.17
N VAL A 31 -8.62 -15.63 3.40
CA VAL A 31 -7.44 -14.91 3.88
C VAL A 31 -7.93 -13.68 4.62
N SER A 32 -7.50 -13.52 5.87
CA SER A 32 -7.97 -12.39 6.65
C SER A 32 -7.34 -11.10 6.15
N ALA A 33 -8.04 -10.01 6.33
CA ALA A 33 -7.55 -8.71 5.89
C ALA A 33 -6.27 -8.35 6.61
N GLU A 34 -6.15 -8.74 7.86
CA GLU A 34 -4.96 -8.44 8.63
C GLU A 34 -3.73 -9.13 8.07
N VAL A 35 -3.87 -10.41 7.73
CA VAL A 35 -2.76 -11.14 7.15
C VAL A 35 -2.39 -10.58 5.79
N LEU A 36 -3.40 -10.26 4.99
CA LEU A 36 -3.14 -9.72 3.68
C LEU A 36 -2.41 -8.39 3.78
N ALA A 37 -2.81 -7.55 4.72
CA ALA A 37 -2.18 -6.25 4.91
C ALA A 37 -0.72 -6.40 5.31
N GLU A 38 -0.44 -7.32 6.21
CA GLU A 38 0.94 -7.53 6.65
C GLU A 38 1.81 -8.02 5.50
N VAL A 39 1.28 -8.92 4.69
CA VAL A 39 2.02 -9.42 3.56
C VAL A 39 2.28 -8.32 2.54
N LEU A 40 1.27 -7.47 2.31
CA LEU A 40 1.44 -6.37 1.38
C LEU A 40 2.53 -5.41 1.84
N ILE A 41 2.57 -5.11 3.12
CA ILE A 41 3.61 -4.22 3.64
C ILE A 41 4.98 -4.86 3.45
N TYR A 42 5.08 -6.12 3.77
CA TYR A 42 6.35 -6.83 3.65
C TYR A 42 6.83 -6.84 2.21
N LEU A 43 5.95 -7.17 1.29
CA LEU A 43 6.32 -7.24 -0.12
C LEU A 43 6.69 -5.87 -0.66
N ALA A 44 5.93 -4.85 -0.27
CA ALA A 44 6.19 -3.51 -0.74
C ALA A 44 7.55 -3.00 -0.26
N VAL A 45 7.85 -3.23 1.02
CA VAL A 45 9.11 -2.78 1.57
C VAL A 45 10.27 -3.54 0.93
N THR A 46 10.10 -4.85 0.74
CA THR A 46 11.14 -5.65 0.11
C THR A 46 11.44 -5.15 -1.29
N ASP A 47 10.40 -4.85 -2.04
CA ASP A 47 10.57 -4.39 -3.40
C ASP A 47 11.25 -3.02 -3.45
N LEU A 48 10.90 -2.15 -2.52
CA LEU A 48 11.50 -0.82 -2.47
C LEU A 48 12.97 -0.90 -2.10
N VAL A 49 13.32 -1.79 -1.18
CA VAL A 49 14.70 -1.96 -0.79
C VAL A 49 15.51 -2.46 -1.98
N ASP A 50 14.94 -3.40 -2.72
CA ASP A 50 15.62 -3.95 -3.87
C ASP A 50 15.85 -2.89 -4.94
N ASP A 51 14.87 -2.02 -5.13
CA ASP A 51 14.93 -1.02 -6.18
C ASP A 51 15.66 0.27 -5.78
N ARG A 52 15.48 0.73 -4.57
CA ARG A 52 16.01 2.02 -4.13
C ARG A 52 16.99 1.97 -2.98
N GLY A 53 17.16 0.83 -2.36
CA GLY A 53 18.12 0.68 -1.28
C GLY A 53 17.52 0.88 0.09
N GLU A 54 18.26 0.48 1.09
CA GLU A 54 17.79 0.46 2.46
C GLU A 54 17.55 1.84 3.04
N GLU A 55 18.46 2.77 2.76
CA GLU A 55 18.33 4.10 3.34
C GLU A 55 17.14 4.86 2.80
N TRP A 56 16.96 4.81 1.49
CA TRP A 56 15.83 5.49 0.86
C TRP A 56 14.52 4.92 1.39
N THR A 57 14.44 3.60 1.46
CA THR A 57 13.24 2.93 1.90
C THR A 57 12.96 3.25 3.36
N ALA A 58 14.00 3.23 4.19
CA ALA A 58 13.82 3.54 5.61
C ALA A 58 13.29 4.95 5.81
N ASP A 59 13.77 5.90 5.00
CA ASP A 59 13.29 7.26 5.11
C ASP A 59 11.83 7.38 4.76
N ILE A 60 11.42 6.74 3.67
CA ILE A 60 10.03 6.80 3.23
C ILE A 60 9.10 6.10 4.22
N VAL A 61 9.47 4.92 4.65
CA VAL A 61 8.65 4.16 5.59
C VAL A 61 8.69 4.77 6.98
N GLY A 62 9.85 5.33 7.34
CA GLY A 62 10.01 5.91 8.65
C GLY A 62 9.13 7.12 8.92
N ASP A 63 8.59 7.70 7.87
CA ASP A 63 7.71 8.83 8.01
C ASP A 63 6.28 8.37 8.33
N LEU A 64 5.99 7.09 8.12
CA LEU A 64 4.64 6.58 8.30
C LEU A 64 4.11 6.65 9.72
N PRO A 65 4.90 6.35 10.75
CA PRO A 65 4.35 6.41 12.10
C PRO A 65 3.74 7.77 12.43
N ASP A 66 4.42 8.84 12.07
CA ASP A 66 3.92 10.17 12.34
C ASP A 66 2.66 10.46 11.53
N ARG A 67 2.62 10.00 10.30
CA ARG A 67 1.46 10.22 9.45
C ARG A 67 0.26 9.41 9.95
N ILE A 68 0.52 8.21 10.44
CA ILE A 68 -0.54 7.38 10.99
C ILE A 68 -1.12 8.04 12.23
N LEU A 69 -0.24 8.47 13.13
CA LEU A 69 -0.70 9.10 14.36
C LEU A 69 -1.35 10.43 14.12
N GLY A 70 -0.97 11.09 13.04
CA GLY A 70 -1.58 12.36 12.66
C GLY A 70 -2.94 12.22 12.02
N GLY A 71 -3.39 11.00 11.82
CA GLY A 71 -4.73 10.78 11.28
C GLY A 71 -4.85 10.77 9.77
N GLU A 72 -3.73 10.77 9.07
CA GLU A 72 -3.78 10.82 7.62
C GLU A 72 -4.54 9.66 7.02
N PHE A 73 -4.46 8.51 7.65
CA PHE A 73 -5.11 7.30 7.14
C PHE A 73 -6.39 6.93 7.89
N THR A 74 -6.80 7.76 8.80
CA THR A 74 -7.98 7.45 9.59
C THR A 74 -9.23 7.80 8.79
N LEU A 75 -10.07 6.81 8.62
CA LEU A 75 -11.30 7.03 7.89
C LEU A 75 -12.27 7.75 8.79
N GLU A 76 -13.11 8.56 8.18
CA GLU A 76 -14.05 9.29 8.90
C GLU A 76 -14.89 8.46 9.76
N GLY A 77 -15.09 8.82 10.93
CA GLY A 77 -15.91 8.11 11.86
C GLY A 77 -15.18 6.99 12.52
N GLY A 78 -14.03 6.80 12.02
CA GLY A 78 -13.33 5.78 12.59
C GLY A 78 -12.69 6.08 13.85
N GLU A 79 -12.83 6.34 14.36
CA GLU A 79 -12.30 6.33 15.30
C GLU A 79 -12.31 5.80 16.17
N ALA A 80 -12.05 5.50 16.64
CA ALA A 80 -12.13 5.04 17.34
C ALA A 80 -11.98 4.59 18.04
N ASP A 81 -11.97 4.36 18.35
CA ASP A 81 -11.93 3.87 19.03
C ASP A 81 -11.66 3.66 19.46
#